data_14a43acd5f97de6029658edc6380c101
#
_entry.id   14a43acd5f97de6029658edc6380c101
#
_cell.length_a   1.000
_cell.length_b   1.000
_cell.length_c   1.000
_cell.angle_alpha   90.00
_cell.angle_beta   90.00
_cell.angle_gamma   90.00
#
_symmetry.space_group_name_H-M   'P 1'
#
loop_
_entity.id
_entity.type
_entity.pdbx_description
1 polymer ?
#
loop_
_entity_poly.entity_id
_entity_poly.type
_entity_poly.pdbx_seq_one_letter_code
_entity_poly.pdbx_strand_id
1 'polypeptide(L)'
;MAKALVVLLLTLVPAAHAARSGDEGRWSVQCAAVYASAYGLPVELVDAVIQVESGWNRYAVSNKGAAGLMQLMPATALRFGVRDRFDVEDNIRGGVAYLAWLIRLFQGDLRLALAAYNAGESLVLLRGLDLSSPEIVGYVDHVTQVYRALRTQAPRKRELVNSMSGTRGG
;
A
#
# COMPACT_ATOMS: atom_id res chain seq x y z
N MET A 1 9.74 19.89 20.35
CA MET A 1 10.84 18.96 20.01
C MET A 1 10.46 18.25 18.72
N ALA A 2 11.12 18.62 17.61
CA ALA A 2 10.86 18.08 16.29
C ALA A 2 11.32 16.62 16.23
N LYS A 3 10.41 15.68 15.94
CA LYS A 3 10.75 14.28 15.69
C LYS A 3 11.18 14.16 14.23
N ALA A 4 12.47 14.05 14.02
CA ALA A 4 13.02 13.75 12.69
C ALA A 4 12.50 12.39 12.22
N LEU A 5 11.79 12.38 11.11
CA LEU A 5 11.40 11.19 10.38
C LEU A 5 12.56 10.80 9.47
N VAL A 6 13.12 9.66 9.68
CA VAL A 6 14.13 9.11 8.78
C VAL A 6 13.38 8.53 7.58
N VAL A 7 13.42 9.25 6.47
CA VAL A 7 13.12 8.66 5.17
C VAL A 7 14.20 7.62 4.91
N LEU A 8 13.83 6.35 5.00
CA LEU A 8 14.70 5.28 4.53
C LEU A 8 14.79 5.42 3.00
N LEU A 9 15.84 6.08 2.53
CA LEU A 9 16.24 6.08 1.13
C LEU A 9 16.57 4.62 0.74
N LEU A 10 15.56 3.87 0.34
CA LEU A 10 15.74 2.61 -0.37
C LEU A 10 16.18 2.90 -1.80
N THR A 11 17.45 3.23 -1.96
CA THR A 11 18.15 3.11 -3.25
C THR A 11 18.47 1.64 -3.47
N LEU A 12 17.50 0.83 -3.92
CA LEU A 12 17.73 -0.43 -4.66
C LEU A 12 16.39 -0.97 -5.19
N VAL A 13 15.95 -0.44 -6.32
CA VAL A 13 14.75 -0.89 -7.02
C VAL A 13 14.90 -2.25 -7.74
N PRO A 14 16.07 -2.84 -8.02
CA PRO A 14 16.10 -4.16 -8.65
C PRO A 14 15.88 -5.36 -7.71
N ALA A 15 16.09 -5.24 -6.39
CA ALA A 15 15.97 -6.38 -5.47
C ALA A 15 14.52 -6.73 -5.09
N ALA A 16 13.59 -5.77 -5.14
CA ALA A 16 12.19 -5.99 -4.76
C ALA A 16 11.42 -6.91 -5.74
N HIS A 17 11.89 -7.05 -6.99
CA HIS A 17 11.30 -7.99 -7.94
C HIS A 17 11.74 -9.43 -7.73
N ALA A 18 12.92 -9.66 -7.17
CA ALA A 18 13.44 -11.00 -6.89
C ALA A 18 12.78 -11.65 -5.66
N ALA A 19 12.32 -10.87 -4.69
CA ALA A 19 11.62 -11.37 -3.51
C ALA A 19 10.19 -11.89 -3.80
N ARG A 20 9.63 -11.60 -4.98
CA ARG A 20 8.34 -12.13 -5.44
C ARG A 20 8.42 -13.53 -6.06
N SER A 21 9.56 -14.17 -6.07
CA SER A 21 9.79 -15.41 -6.81
C SER A 21 9.48 -16.69 -6.03
N GLY A 22 8.65 -16.64 -5.01
CA GLY A 22 8.22 -17.82 -4.26
C GLY A 22 6.70 -17.86 -4.04
N ASP A 23 6.21 -18.93 -3.47
CA ASP A 23 4.78 -19.11 -3.15
C ASP A 23 4.24 -18.02 -2.22
N GLU A 24 5.06 -17.51 -1.29
CA GLU A 24 4.69 -16.40 -0.40
C GLU A 24 4.45 -15.08 -1.15
N GLY A 25 5.29 -14.75 -2.13
CA GLY A 25 5.10 -13.56 -2.95
C GLY A 25 3.81 -13.60 -3.78
N ARG A 26 3.50 -14.77 -4.34
CA ARG A 26 2.23 -14.99 -5.05
C ARG A 26 1.02 -14.88 -4.11
N TRP A 27 1.13 -15.45 -2.91
CA TRP A 27 0.08 -15.36 -1.90
C TRP A 27 -0.17 -13.91 -1.48
N SER A 28 0.85 -13.12 -1.22
CA SER A 28 0.71 -11.70 -0.86
C SER A 28 -0.01 -10.89 -1.94
N VAL A 29 0.33 -11.09 -3.22
CA VAL A 29 -0.34 -10.43 -4.36
C VAL A 29 -1.80 -10.88 -4.48
N GLN A 30 -2.09 -12.15 -4.27
CA GLN A 30 -3.45 -12.68 -4.31
C GLN A 30 -4.29 -12.11 -3.15
N CYS A 31 -3.77 -12.07 -1.94
CA CYS A 31 -4.43 -11.44 -0.80
C CYS A 31 -4.75 -9.96 -1.07
N ALA A 32 -3.78 -9.21 -1.61
CA ALA A 32 -4.00 -7.80 -1.96
C ALA A 32 -5.16 -7.63 -2.95
N ALA A 33 -5.22 -8.45 -3.99
CA ALA A 33 -6.30 -8.41 -4.98
C ALA A 33 -7.68 -8.78 -4.37
N VAL A 34 -7.74 -9.82 -3.53
CA VAL A 34 -8.96 -10.26 -2.86
C VAL A 34 -9.51 -9.16 -1.95
N TYR A 35 -8.65 -8.60 -1.08
CA TYR A 35 -9.09 -7.57 -0.14
C TYR A 35 -9.33 -6.22 -0.80
N ALA A 36 -8.57 -5.85 -1.84
CA ALA A 36 -8.88 -4.67 -2.65
C ALA A 36 -10.31 -4.77 -3.22
N SER A 37 -10.65 -5.90 -3.82
CA SER A 37 -12.00 -6.15 -4.36
C SER A 37 -13.07 -6.12 -3.26
N ALA A 38 -12.82 -6.77 -2.12
CA ALA A 38 -13.78 -6.83 -1.01
C ALA A 38 -14.09 -5.44 -0.41
N TYR A 39 -13.13 -4.53 -0.44
CA TYR A 39 -13.30 -3.16 0.06
C TYR A 39 -13.58 -2.12 -1.04
N GLY A 40 -13.72 -2.55 -2.30
CA GLY A 40 -14.03 -1.68 -3.44
C GLY A 40 -12.89 -0.73 -3.81
N LEU A 41 -11.65 -1.13 -3.57
CA LEU A 41 -10.46 -0.35 -3.93
C LEU A 41 -9.83 -0.89 -5.23
N PRO A 42 -9.22 -0.01 -6.05
CA PRO A 42 -8.37 -0.46 -7.13
C PRO A 42 -7.20 -1.30 -6.59
N VAL A 43 -6.96 -2.47 -7.16
CA VAL A 43 -5.85 -3.34 -6.73
C VAL A 43 -4.51 -2.63 -6.89
N GLU A 44 -4.36 -1.82 -7.94
CA GLU A 44 -3.15 -1.04 -8.19
C GLU A 44 -2.88 0.01 -7.09
N LEU A 45 -3.91 0.50 -6.42
CA LEU A 45 -3.74 1.40 -5.27
C LEU A 45 -3.21 0.64 -4.05
N VAL A 46 -3.77 -0.52 -3.76
CA VAL A 46 -3.30 -1.38 -2.67
C VAL A 46 -1.86 -1.82 -2.92
N ASP A 47 -1.55 -2.25 -4.14
CA ASP A 47 -0.21 -2.62 -4.57
C ASP A 47 0.79 -1.47 -4.41
N ALA A 48 0.39 -0.24 -4.78
CA ALA A 48 1.22 0.95 -4.64
C ALA A 48 1.54 1.26 -3.17
N VAL A 49 0.54 1.15 -2.29
CA VAL A 49 0.75 1.34 -0.84
C VAL A 49 1.71 0.28 -0.31
N ILE A 50 1.49 -1.02 -0.58
CA ILE A 50 2.38 -2.10 -0.12
C ILE A 50 3.81 -1.90 -0.66
N GLN A 51 3.95 -1.49 -1.92
CA GLN A 51 5.25 -1.23 -2.54
C GLN A 51 6.00 -0.11 -1.82
N VAL A 52 5.31 0.97 -1.47
CA VAL A 52 5.95 2.13 -0.80
C VAL A 52 6.21 1.85 0.67
N GLU A 53 5.32 1.14 1.36
CA GLU A 53 5.43 0.85 2.79
C GLU A 53 6.54 -0.16 3.11
N SER A 54 6.64 -1.23 2.34
CA SER A 54 7.53 -2.34 2.69
C SER A 54 8.34 -2.90 1.52
N GLY A 55 8.08 -2.47 0.29
CA GLY A 55 8.61 -3.13 -0.91
C GLY A 55 8.19 -4.60 -0.99
N TRP A 56 7.03 -4.96 -0.45
CA TRP A 56 6.52 -6.34 -0.33
C TRP A 56 7.29 -7.22 0.68
N ASN A 57 8.03 -6.62 1.61
CA ASN A 57 8.70 -7.33 2.69
C ASN A 57 7.75 -7.49 3.89
N ARG A 58 7.22 -8.71 4.11
CA ARG A 58 6.32 -9.00 5.23
C ARG A 58 6.97 -8.80 6.61
N TYR A 59 8.29 -8.85 6.69
CA TYR A 59 9.04 -8.69 7.94
C TYR A 59 9.58 -7.26 8.14
N ALA A 60 9.17 -6.31 7.30
CA ALA A 60 9.60 -4.93 7.45
C ALA A 60 9.12 -4.36 8.79
N VAL A 61 10.02 -3.64 9.48
CA VAL A 61 9.73 -2.92 10.72
C VAL A 61 10.35 -1.53 10.62
N SER A 62 9.54 -0.50 10.84
CA SER A 62 10.03 0.89 10.89
C SER A 62 10.58 1.25 12.27
N ASN A 63 11.40 2.29 12.32
CA ASN A 63 11.92 2.85 13.59
C ASN A 63 10.82 3.33 14.55
N LYS A 64 9.60 3.53 14.05
CA LYS A 64 8.42 3.93 14.83
C LYS A 64 7.58 2.74 15.29
N GLY A 65 7.96 1.51 14.91
CA GLY A 65 7.25 0.28 15.27
C GLY A 65 6.09 -0.08 14.34
N ALA A 66 5.97 0.54 13.17
CA ALA A 66 5.09 0.03 12.12
C ALA A 66 5.65 -1.29 11.59
N ALA A 67 4.79 -2.26 11.22
CA ALA A 67 5.24 -3.60 10.86
C ALA A 67 4.42 -4.22 9.73
N GLY A 68 5.07 -5.10 8.97
CA GLY A 68 4.48 -5.93 7.93
C GLY A 68 4.34 -5.24 6.58
N LEU A 69 3.61 -5.90 5.67
CA LEU A 69 3.45 -5.49 4.27
C LEU A 69 2.88 -4.08 4.11
N MET A 70 1.89 -3.72 4.93
CA MET A 70 1.22 -2.42 4.90
C MET A 70 1.63 -1.52 6.07
N GLN A 71 2.74 -1.83 6.76
CA GLN A 71 3.34 -1.04 7.83
C GLN A 71 2.35 -0.53 8.89
N LEU A 72 1.61 -1.45 9.48
CA LEU A 72 0.61 -1.10 10.48
C LEU A 72 1.24 -0.77 11.84
N MET A 73 0.88 0.39 12.40
CA MET A 73 1.17 0.70 13.81
C MET A 73 0.37 -0.20 14.74
N PRO A 74 0.87 -0.51 15.96
CA PRO A 74 0.16 -1.40 16.91
C PRO A 74 -1.28 -0.99 17.16
N ALA A 75 -1.55 0.30 17.37
CA ALA A 75 -2.89 0.81 17.62
C ALA A 75 -3.83 0.62 16.41
N THR A 76 -3.31 0.86 15.19
CA THR A 76 -4.05 0.65 13.94
C THR A 76 -4.33 -0.84 13.74
N ALA A 77 -3.35 -1.69 13.95
CA ALA A 77 -3.49 -3.14 13.86
C ALA A 77 -4.60 -3.65 14.80
N LEU A 78 -4.57 -3.23 16.06
CA LEU A 78 -5.61 -3.59 17.04
C LEU A 78 -7.00 -3.12 16.58
N ARG A 79 -7.13 -1.87 16.14
CA ARG A 79 -8.38 -1.27 15.69
C ARG A 79 -9.02 -1.99 14.51
N PHE A 80 -8.20 -2.52 13.60
CA PHE A 80 -8.64 -3.23 12.40
C PHE A 80 -8.55 -4.76 12.52
N GLY A 81 -8.41 -5.28 13.75
CA GLY A 81 -8.51 -6.69 14.08
C GLY A 81 -7.34 -7.53 13.53
N VAL A 82 -6.16 -6.93 13.41
CA VAL A 82 -4.92 -7.62 13.03
C VAL A 82 -4.30 -8.22 14.28
N ARG A 83 -4.18 -9.55 14.32
CA ARG A 83 -3.62 -10.29 15.45
C ARG A 83 -2.11 -10.46 15.32
N ASP A 84 -1.66 -10.71 14.11
CA ASP A 84 -0.23 -10.78 13.77
C ASP A 84 0.08 -9.86 12.59
N ARG A 85 0.88 -8.83 12.85
CA ARG A 85 1.29 -7.86 11.84
C ARG A 85 2.29 -8.40 10.82
N PHE A 86 2.86 -9.58 11.07
CA PHE A 86 3.75 -10.29 10.14
C PHE A 86 3.02 -11.39 9.36
N ASP A 87 1.80 -11.75 9.74
CA ASP A 87 0.96 -12.61 8.92
C ASP A 87 0.49 -11.84 7.67
N VAL A 88 0.66 -12.48 6.51
CA VAL A 88 0.37 -11.86 5.20
C VAL A 88 -1.08 -11.45 5.10
N GLU A 89 -1.98 -12.37 5.42
CA GLU A 89 -3.42 -12.15 5.25
C GLU A 89 -3.95 -11.15 6.28
N ASP A 90 -3.58 -11.30 7.55
CA ASP A 90 -4.00 -10.40 8.62
C ASP A 90 -3.53 -8.96 8.35
N ASN A 91 -2.27 -8.78 7.95
CA ASN A 91 -1.70 -7.46 7.69
C ASN A 91 -2.37 -6.78 6.48
N ILE A 92 -2.50 -7.48 5.35
CA ILE A 92 -3.15 -6.93 4.15
C ILE A 92 -4.62 -6.64 4.41
N ARG A 93 -5.35 -7.55 5.03
CA ARG A 93 -6.77 -7.36 5.38
C ARG A 93 -6.96 -6.10 6.23
N GLY A 94 -6.19 -5.97 7.31
CA GLY A 94 -6.30 -4.82 8.20
C GLY A 94 -5.84 -3.51 7.56
N GLY A 95 -4.75 -3.55 6.78
CA GLY A 95 -4.23 -2.37 6.07
C GLY A 95 -5.17 -1.87 4.98
N VAL A 96 -5.76 -2.78 4.20
CA VAL A 96 -6.76 -2.42 3.18
C VAL A 96 -8.03 -1.88 3.82
N ALA A 97 -8.49 -2.48 4.94
CA ALA A 97 -9.63 -1.99 5.70
C ALA A 97 -9.37 -0.56 6.23
N TYR A 98 -8.17 -0.29 6.75
CA TYR A 98 -7.76 1.04 7.20
C TYR A 98 -7.73 2.04 6.05
N LEU A 99 -7.09 1.70 4.92
CA LEU A 99 -7.04 2.55 3.74
C LEU A 99 -8.44 2.88 3.21
N ALA A 100 -9.31 1.89 3.10
CA ALA A 100 -10.70 2.07 2.68
C ALA A 100 -11.50 2.96 3.65
N TRP A 101 -11.25 2.79 4.95
CA TRP A 101 -11.86 3.64 5.96
C TRP A 101 -11.40 5.10 5.82
N LEU A 102 -10.10 5.36 5.59
CA LEU A 102 -9.56 6.70 5.37
C LEU A 102 -10.14 7.34 4.11
N ILE A 103 -10.23 6.59 3.00
CA ILE A 103 -10.82 7.11 1.76
C ILE A 103 -12.28 7.54 1.98
N ARG A 104 -13.06 6.79 2.76
CA ARG A 104 -14.42 7.19 3.14
C ARG A 104 -14.43 8.39 4.06
N LEU A 105 -13.54 8.43 5.06
CA LEU A 105 -13.43 9.55 6.02
C LEU A 105 -13.17 10.88 5.30
N PHE A 106 -12.32 10.85 4.28
CA PHE A 106 -11.97 12.03 3.47
C PHE A 106 -12.80 12.15 2.18
N GLN A 107 -13.97 11.52 2.13
CA GLN A 107 -14.97 11.67 1.04
C GLN A 107 -14.40 11.41 -0.36
N GLY A 108 -13.42 10.50 -0.47
CA GLY A 108 -12.77 10.12 -1.72
C GLY A 108 -11.55 10.97 -2.09
N ASP A 109 -11.18 11.98 -1.31
CA ASP A 109 -9.91 12.69 -1.53
C ASP A 109 -8.73 11.77 -1.20
N LEU A 110 -8.17 11.17 -2.26
CA LEU A 110 -7.07 10.21 -2.14
C LEU A 110 -5.81 10.84 -1.53
N ARG A 111 -5.57 12.12 -1.76
CA ARG A 111 -4.38 12.81 -1.21
C ARG A 111 -4.48 12.92 0.30
N LEU A 112 -5.65 13.32 0.80
CA LEU A 112 -5.90 13.38 2.25
C LEU A 112 -5.87 11.99 2.88
N ALA A 113 -6.47 10.99 2.21
CA ALA A 113 -6.46 9.62 2.70
C ALA A 113 -5.03 9.04 2.80
N LEU A 114 -4.19 9.25 1.80
CA LEU A 114 -2.79 8.82 1.81
C LEU A 114 -1.97 9.60 2.84
N ALA A 115 -2.17 10.91 2.96
CA ALA A 115 -1.54 11.71 4.00
C ALA A 115 -1.89 11.19 5.40
N ALA A 116 -3.16 10.83 5.62
CA ALA A 116 -3.64 10.28 6.88
C ALA A 116 -3.13 8.85 7.13
N TYR A 117 -2.97 8.05 6.09
CA TYR A 117 -2.35 6.74 6.21
C TYR A 117 -0.93 6.83 6.78
N ASN A 118 -0.14 7.77 6.29
CA ASN A 118 1.23 7.99 6.73
C ASN A 118 1.34 8.72 8.07
N ALA A 119 0.56 9.79 8.27
CA ALA A 119 0.72 10.71 9.41
C ALA A 119 -0.31 10.54 10.53
N GLY A 120 -1.33 9.73 10.30
CA GLY A 120 -2.49 9.56 11.17
C GLY A 120 -3.62 10.54 10.85
N GLU A 121 -4.84 10.03 10.92
CA GLU A 121 -6.05 10.78 10.56
C GLU A 121 -6.31 12.02 11.40
N SER A 122 -5.97 11.98 12.69
CA SER A 122 -6.19 13.11 13.60
C SER A 122 -5.40 14.35 13.18
N LEU A 123 -4.17 14.18 12.68
CA LEU A 123 -3.35 15.28 12.20
C LEU A 123 -3.95 15.89 10.92
N VAL A 124 -4.40 15.04 10.00
CA VAL A 124 -4.97 15.50 8.73
C VAL A 124 -6.34 16.15 8.91
N LEU A 125 -7.17 15.61 9.81
CA LEU A 125 -8.46 16.24 10.17
C LEU A 125 -8.27 17.64 10.77
N LEU A 126 -7.20 17.84 11.56
CA LEU A 126 -6.91 19.12 12.19
C LEU A 126 -6.36 20.16 11.22
N ARG A 127 -5.53 19.74 10.26
CA ARG A 127 -4.74 20.64 9.39
C ARG A 127 -5.17 20.64 7.92
N GLY A 128 -6.00 19.69 7.49
CA GLY A 128 -6.37 19.54 6.09
C GLY A 128 -5.13 19.31 5.20
N LEU A 129 -5.11 19.96 4.03
CA LEU A 129 -3.97 19.93 3.10
C LEU A 129 -2.85 20.93 3.46
N ASP A 130 -3.00 21.72 4.52
CA ASP A 130 -1.89 22.54 5.07
C ASP A 130 -0.87 21.65 5.79
N LEU A 131 -0.58 20.53 5.15
CA LEU A 131 0.44 19.56 5.52
C LEU A 131 1.73 19.95 4.82
N SER A 132 2.32 21.06 5.25
CA SER A 132 3.60 21.56 4.72
C SER A 132 4.81 20.69 5.10
N SER A 133 4.57 19.49 5.66
CA SER A 133 5.65 18.54 5.92
C SER A 133 6.12 17.94 4.59
N PRO A 134 7.36 18.21 4.16
CA PRO A 134 7.93 17.64 2.92
C PRO A 134 7.85 16.11 2.89
N GLU A 135 7.82 15.51 4.04
CA GLU A 135 7.75 14.10 4.30
C GLU A 135 6.40 13.49 3.92
N ILE A 136 5.31 14.13 4.38
CA ILE A 136 3.96 13.69 4.06
C ILE A 136 3.67 13.92 2.57
N VAL A 137 4.08 15.08 2.04
CA VAL A 137 3.95 15.38 0.61
C VAL A 137 4.72 14.37 -0.22
N GLY A 138 5.98 14.08 0.14
CA GLY A 138 6.81 13.10 -0.55
C GLY A 138 6.21 11.69 -0.53
N TYR A 139 5.59 11.28 0.57
CA TYR A 139 4.89 9.99 0.66
C TYR A 139 3.68 9.95 -0.29
N VAL A 140 2.82 10.97 -0.25
CA VAL A 140 1.64 11.06 -1.12
C VAL A 140 2.04 11.03 -2.59
N ASP A 141 3.06 11.80 -2.96
CA ASP A 141 3.57 11.85 -4.33
C ASP A 141 4.13 10.49 -4.75
N HIS A 142 4.91 9.83 -3.90
CA HIS A 142 5.50 8.53 -4.20
C HIS A 142 4.41 7.46 -4.44
N VAL A 143 3.45 7.32 -3.51
CA VAL A 143 2.33 6.37 -3.70
C VAL A 143 1.56 6.69 -4.97
N THR A 144 1.28 7.97 -5.23
CA THR A 144 0.53 8.40 -6.42
C THR A 144 1.28 8.08 -7.72
N GLN A 145 2.59 8.26 -7.76
CA GLN A 145 3.43 7.91 -8.91
C GLN A 145 3.41 6.41 -9.18
N VAL A 146 3.62 5.58 -8.14
CA VAL A 146 3.58 4.12 -8.26
C VAL A 146 2.19 3.66 -8.71
N TYR A 147 1.13 4.21 -8.12
CA TYR A 147 -0.24 3.88 -8.51
C TYR A 147 -0.54 4.19 -9.98
N ARG A 148 -0.13 5.37 -10.47
CA ARG A 148 -0.29 5.76 -11.88
C ARG A 148 0.49 4.82 -12.81
N ALA A 149 1.72 4.48 -12.45
CA ALA A 149 2.56 3.55 -13.22
C ALA A 149 1.91 2.16 -13.32
N LEU A 150 1.38 1.63 -12.23
CA LEU A 150 0.70 0.33 -12.21
C LEU A 150 -0.57 0.35 -13.08
N ARG A 151 -1.37 1.40 -13.00
CA ARG A 151 -2.58 1.56 -13.83
C ARG A 151 -2.29 1.60 -15.33
N THR A 152 -1.21 2.23 -15.74
CA THR A 152 -0.84 2.27 -17.17
C THR A 152 -0.33 0.94 -17.71
N GLN A 153 0.15 0.05 -16.84
CA GLN A 153 0.60 -1.30 -17.20
C GLN A 153 -0.53 -2.33 -17.25
N ALA A 154 -1.62 -2.10 -16.53
CA ALA A 154 -2.75 -3.02 -16.43
C ALA A 154 -3.43 -3.34 -17.78
N PRO A 155 -3.71 -2.39 -18.69
CA PRO A 155 -4.29 -2.66 -19.99
C PRO A 155 -3.42 -3.56 -20.87
N ARG A 156 -2.11 -3.28 -20.93
CA ARG A 156 -1.15 -4.08 -21.72
C ARG A 156 -1.09 -5.55 -21.28
N LYS A 157 -1.22 -5.80 -19.99
CA LYS A 157 -1.21 -7.17 -19.45
C LYS A 157 -2.49 -7.94 -19.80
N ARG A 158 -3.65 -7.25 -19.85
CA ARG A 158 -4.92 -7.85 -20.29
C ARG A 158 -4.92 -8.19 -21.79
N GLU A 159 -4.39 -7.33 -22.63
CA GLU A 159 -4.29 -7.57 -24.08
C GLU A 159 -3.35 -8.73 -24.39
N LEU A 160 -2.20 -8.83 -23.72
CA LEU A 160 -1.27 -9.94 -23.86
C LEU A 160 -1.89 -11.28 -23.46
N VAL A 161 -2.61 -11.34 -22.34
CA VAL A 161 -3.30 -12.56 -21.88
C VAL A 161 -4.39 -12.98 -22.86
N ASN A 162 -5.17 -12.03 -23.37
CA ASN A 162 -6.23 -12.31 -24.35
C ASN A 162 -5.67 -12.77 -25.70
N SER A 163 -4.54 -12.22 -26.16
CA SER A 163 -3.88 -12.64 -27.39
C SER A 163 -3.29 -14.05 -27.30
N MET A 164 -2.80 -14.44 -26.12
CA MET A 164 -2.27 -15.80 -25.88
C MET A 164 -3.35 -16.86 -25.70
N SER A 165 -4.56 -16.49 -25.25
CA SER A 165 -5.70 -17.41 -25.13
C SER A 165 -6.47 -17.59 -26.43
N GLY A 166 -6.39 -16.64 -27.37
CA GLY A 166 -7.05 -16.72 -28.68
C GLY A 166 -6.37 -17.62 -29.72
N THR A 167 -5.15 -18.12 -29.47
CA THR A 167 -4.38 -18.93 -30.44
C THR A 167 -4.54 -20.44 -30.22
N ARG A 168 -5.45 -20.90 -29.37
CA ARG A 168 -5.73 -22.34 -29.15
C ARG A 168 -7.11 -22.76 -29.70
N GLY A 169 -7.37 -22.44 -30.95
CA GLY A 169 -8.62 -22.86 -31.63
C GLY A 169 -8.48 -22.70 -33.12
N GLY A 170 -7.66 -23.55 -33.72
CA GLY A 170 -7.54 -23.72 -35.16
C GLY A 170 -7.08 -25.14 -35.47
#